data_c1fd63c135ed69d5e9cac447a0fdcf61
#
_entry.id   c1fd63c135ed69d5e9cac447a0fdcf61
#
_cell.length_a   1.000
_cell.length_b   1.000
_cell.length_c   1.000
_cell.angle_alpha   90.00
_cell.angle_beta   90.00
_cell.angle_gamma   90.00
#
_symmetry.space_group_name_H-M   'P 1'
#
loop_
_entity.id
_entity.type
_entity.pdbx_description
1 polymer ?
#
loop_
_entity_poly.entity_id
_entity_poly.type
_entity_poly.pdbx_seq_one_letter_code
_entity_poly.pdbx_strand_id
1 'polypeptide(L)'
;QNREFWADNSDWLSLWIEYIKEWDNSHQKFEWNCKGCEDGNIRDKIVQFRASGIRVKLPTFSPALNLVGTQVPILPWVKLPSECIPKYSDAELEQYGLTREDISYGRYLSVKEAAALQGMGQLKFGNLSKTRIYEALGNAINVDIVKIIAKKMLSYE
;
A
#
# COMPACT_ATOMS: atom_id res chain seq x y z
N GLN A 1 16.00 13.71 8.68
CA GLN A 1 14.70 13.02 8.92
C GLN A 1 14.44 11.90 7.92
N ASN A 2 14.23 12.14 6.60
CA ASN A 2 13.94 11.07 5.63
C ASN A 2 15.03 10.00 5.55
N ARG A 3 16.32 10.35 5.70
CA ARG A 3 17.44 9.40 5.71
C ARG A 3 17.47 8.56 6.99
N GLU A 4 17.17 9.17 8.12
CA GLU A 4 17.06 8.48 9.41
C GLU A 4 15.91 7.48 9.38
N PHE A 5 14.72 7.93 8.98
CA PHE A 5 13.54 7.05 8.86
C PHE A 5 13.73 5.93 7.84
N TRP A 6 14.50 6.16 6.77
CA TRP A 6 14.91 5.09 5.89
C TRP A 6 15.79 4.08 6.62
N ALA A 7 16.82 4.56 7.33
CA ALA A 7 17.76 3.67 8.04
C ALA A 7 17.05 2.83 9.11
N ASP A 8 16.15 3.44 9.87
CA ASP A 8 15.38 2.78 10.94
C ASP A 8 14.44 1.67 10.42
N ASN A 9 14.10 1.67 9.14
CA ASN A 9 13.18 0.72 8.54
C ASN A 9 13.81 -0.05 7.36
N SER A 10 15.12 0.06 7.16
CA SER A 10 15.84 -0.50 6.00
C SER A 10 15.66 -1.99 5.86
N ASP A 11 15.63 -2.73 6.96
CA ASP A 11 15.53 -4.18 6.98
C ASP A 11 14.21 -4.65 6.35
N TRP A 12 13.10 -4.14 6.85
CA TRP A 12 11.78 -4.44 6.31
C TRP A 12 11.58 -3.93 4.87
N LEU A 13 12.09 -2.73 4.58
CA LEU A 13 12.01 -2.15 3.24
C LEU A 13 12.82 -2.97 2.24
N SER A 14 14.02 -3.45 2.61
CA SER A 14 14.87 -4.28 1.76
C SER A 14 14.19 -5.60 1.40
N LEU A 15 13.54 -6.24 2.37
CA LEU A 15 12.74 -7.44 2.12
C LEU A 15 11.63 -7.20 1.09
N TRP A 16 10.93 -6.08 1.20
CA TRP A 16 9.88 -5.73 0.25
C TRP A 16 10.42 -5.36 -1.13
N ILE A 17 11.56 -4.67 -1.19
CA ILE A 17 12.25 -4.36 -2.46
C ILE A 17 12.63 -5.65 -3.19
N GLU A 18 13.15 -6.66 -2.47
CA GLU A 18 13.45 -7.96 -3.05
C GLU A 18 12.20 -8.72 -3.50
N TYR A 19 11.13 -8.67 -2.71
CA TYR A 19 9.86 -9.28 -3.05
C TYR A 19 9.23 -8.65 -4.31
N ILE A 20 9.39 -7.33 -4.49
CA ILE A 20 8.88 -6.56 -5.63
C ILE A 20 9.94 -6.51 -6.73
N LYS A 21 10.30 -7.64 -7.32
CA LYS A 21 11.39 -7.79 -8.31
C LYS A 21 11.34 -6.85 -9.52
N GLU A 22 10.16 -6.32 -9.85
CA GLU A 22 9.92 -5.45 -11.01
C GLU A 22 9.98 -3.95 -10.68
N TRP A 23 10.30 -3.59 -9.43
CA TRP A 23 10.35 -2.19 -9.05
C TRP A 23 11.65 -1.54 -9.55
N ASP A 24 11.50 -0.63 -10.51
CA ASP A 24 12.62 0.21 -10.95
C ASP A 24 12.98 1.22 -9.86
N ASN A 25 14.14 0.98 -9.25
CA ASN A 25 14.70 1.72 -8.13
C ASN A 25 15.60 2.90 -8.59
N SER A 26 15.58 3.29 -9.85
CA SER A 26 16.46 4.32 -10.41
C SER A 26 16.33 5.70 -9.73
N HIS A 27 15.21 5.94 -9.02
CA HIS A 27 14.89 7.20 -8.34
C HIS A 27 14.56 7.00 -6.86
N GLN A 28 15.51 6.51 -6.08
CA GLN A 28 15.38 6.21 -4.65
C GLN A 28 15.03 7.45 -3.80
N LYS A 29 13.76 7.88 -3.86
CA LYS A 29 13.24 8.87 -2.92
C LYS A 29 12.44 8.17 -1.84
N PHE A 30 12.74 8.48 -0.59
CA PHE A 30 11.88 8.13 0.53
C PHE A 30 11.05 9.35 0.91
N GLU A 31 9.75 9.27 0.72
CA GLU A 31 8.81 10.37 0.95
C GLU A 31 7.99 10.10 2.22
N TRP A 32 8.35 10.74 3.32
CA TRP A 32 7.59 10.71 4.56
C TRP A 32 6.45 11.73 4.51
N ASN A 33 5.22 11.26 4.28
CA ASN A 33 4.02 12.10 4.22
C ASN A 33 3.12 11.87 5.45
N CYS A 34 3.71 11.77 6.64
CA CYS A 34 3.05 11.58 7.92
C CYS A 34 3.24 12.82 8.80
N LYS A 35 2.61 13.94 8.40
CA LYS A 35 2.72 15.19 9.12
C LYS A 35 2.29 15.03 10.58
N GLY A 36 3.15 15.44 11.51
CA GLY A 36 2.91 15.32 12.95
C GLY A 36 3.34 13.98 13.56
N CYS A 37 3.86 13.03 12.77
CA CYS A 37 4.47 11.80 13.29
C CYS A 37 5.99 11.91 13.23
N GLU A 38 6.63 11.83 14.38
CA GLU A 38 8.08 11.96 14.53
C GLU A 38 8.75 10.61 14.88
N ASP A 39 7.96 9.56 15.08
CA ASP A 39 8.43 8.24 15.51
C ASP A 39 9.18 7.44 14.45
N GLY A 40 9.09 7.85 13.17
CA GLY A 40 9.75 7.19 12.04
C GLY A 40 9.27 5.76 11.76
N ASN A 41 8.33 5.20 12.53
CA ASN A 41 7.86 3.85 12.40
C ASN A 41 6.91 3.69 11.19
N ILE A 42 7.26 2.83 10.23
CA ILE A 42 6.40 2.54 9.06
C ILE A 42 5.42 1.40 9.30
N ARG A 43 5.56 0.63 10.37
CA ARG A 43 4.77 -0.58 10.62
C ARG A 43 3.28 -0.30 10.85
N ASP A 44 2.92 0.90 11.23
CA ASP A 44 1.54 1.38 11.42
C ASP A 44 1.11 2.41 10.35
N LYS A 45 1.88 2.54 9.27
CA LYS A 45 1.66 3.49 8.16
C LYS A 45 1.39 2.77 6.85
N ILE A 46 0.71 3.42 5.93
CA ILE A 46 0.53 2.92 4.57
C ILE A 46 1.81 3.15 3.77
N VAL A 47 2.31 2.12 3.11
CA VAL A 47 3.53 2.17 2.29
C VAL A 47 3.18 1.92 0.82
N GLN A 48 3.75 2.70 -0.09
CA GLN A 48 3.62 2.51 -1.54
C GLN A 48 5.00 2.55 -2.22
N PHE A 49 5.27 1.55 -3.05
CA PHE A 49 6.41 1.52 -3.95
C PHE A 49 6.00 2.11 -5.30
N ARG A 50 6.52 3.28 -5.62
CA ARG A 50 6.16 4.06 -6.81
C ARG A 50 7.38 4.20 -7.71
N ALA A 51 7.18 4.49 -8.99
CA ALA A 51 8.29 4.79 -9.91
C ALA A 51 9.17 5.95 -9.42
N SER A 52 8.60 6.91 -8.65
CA SER A 52 9.33 8.04 -8.06
C SER A 52 9.97 7.74 -6.70
N GLY A 53 9.83 6.52 -6.17
CA GLY A 53 10.36 6.12 -4.86
C GLY A 53 9.30 5.61 -3.89
N ILE A 54 9.68 5.40 -2.65
CA ILE A 54 8.81 4.88 -1.59
C ILE A 54 8.09 6.03 -0.90
N ARG A 55 6.78 5.91 -0.78
CA ARG A 55 5.94 6.87 -0.05
C ARG A 55 5.32 6.22 1.17
N VAL A 56 5.43 6.91 2.31
CA VAL A 56 4.79 6.53 3.58
C VAL A 56 3.70 7.55 3.92
N LYS A 57 2.53 7.08 4.31
CA LYS A 57 1.36 7.90 4.67
C LYS A 57 0.66 7.40 5.93
N LEU A 58 0.01 8.31 6.64
CA LEU A 58 -0.89 7.96 7.74
C LEU A 58 -2.05 7.09 7.23
N PRO A 59 -2.54 6.12 8.04
CA PRO A 59 -3.66 5.26 7.68
C PRO A 59 -5.03 5.96 7.77
N THR A 60 -5.08 7.22 8.17
CA THR A 60 -6.31 8.00 8.34
C THR A 60 -7.01 8.35 7.02
N PHE A 61 -6.29 8.30 5.92
CA PHE A 61 -6.84 8.47 4.56
C PHE A 61 -6.02 7.72 3.53
N SER A 62 -6.70 7.19 2.52
CA SER A 62 -6.04 6.50 1.43
C SER A 62 -5.14 7.43 0.62
N PRO A 63 -3.96 6.99 0.17
CA PRO A 63 -3.27 7.65 -0.93
C PRO A 63 -4.15 7.61 -2.19
N ALA A 64 -3.84 8.47 -3.18
CA ALA A 64 -4.48 8.35 -4.49
C ALA A 64 -4.31 6.91 -5.00
N LEU A 65 -5.41 6.29 -5.39
CA LEU A 65 -5.46 4.88 -5.80
C LEU A 65 -4.97 4.72 -7.24
N ASN A 66 -3.70 5.02 -7.47
CA ASN A 66 -3.03 4.59 -8.69
C ASN A 66 -2.62 3.12 -8.50
N LEU A 67 -3.54 2.22 -8.82
CA LEU A 67 -3.43 0.79 -8.51
C LEU A 67 -2.77 0.00 -9.66
N VAL A 68 -1.76 0.57 -10.29
CA VAL A 68 -1.03 -0.03 -11.41
C VAL A 68 0.32 -0.56 -10.94
N GLY A 69 0.64 -1.80 -11.32
CA GLY A 69 1.92 -2.43 -11.02
C GLY A 69 2.23 -2.45 -9.53
N THR A 70 3.39 -1.95 -9.14
CA THR A 70 3.89 -1.94 -7.76
C THR A 70 3.24 -0.89 -6.86
N GLN A 71 2.38 -0.01 -7.41
CA GLN A 71 1.84 1.14 -6.69
C GLN A 71 0.64 0.82 -5.79
N VAL A 72 0.20 -0.45 -5.76
CA VAL A 72 -0.84 -0.89 -4.82
C VAL A 72 -0.33 -0.68 -3.38
N PRO A 73 -1.10 0.00 -2.52
CA PRO A 73 -0.68 0.25 -1.15
C PRO A 73 -0.41 -1.03 -0.37
N ILE A 74 0.62 -1.01 0.46
CA ILE A 74 0.94 -2.06 1.41
C ILE A 74 0.46 -1.62 2.79
N LEU A 75 -0.12 -2.56 3.53
CA LEU A 75 -0.60 -2.41 4.90
C LEU A 75 0.32 -3.22 5.84
N PRO A 76 1.38 -2.62 6.40
CA PRO A 76 2.40 -3.35 7.16
C PRO A 76 1.89 -4.00 8.44
N TRP A 77 0.83 -3.46 9.03
CA TRP A 77 0.24 -3.94 10.30
C TRP A 77 -0.68 -5.15 10.16
N VAL A 78 -0.99 -5.56 8.94
CA VAL A 78 -1.95 -6.65 8.74
C VAL A 78 -1.26 -8.00 8.85
N LYS A 79 -1.70 -8.81 9.81
CA LYS A 79 -1.18 -10.18 10.01
C LYS A 79 -1.58 -11.08 8.84
N LEU A 80 -0.62 -11.85 8.35
CA LEU A 80 -0.82 -12.80 7.27
C LEU A 80 -1.39 -14.13 7.81
N PRO A 81 -2.28 -14.81 7.07
CA PRO A 81 -2.56 -16.21 7.29
C PRO A 81 -1.27 -17.04 7.17
N SER A 82 -1.15 -18.13 7.94
CA SER A 82 0.07 -18.94 8.01
C SER A 82 0.55 -19.44 6.63
N GLU A 83 -0.41 -19.78 5.76
CA GLU A 83 -0.13 -20.23 4.38
C GLU A 83 0.36 -19.12 3.44
N CYS A 84 0.17 -17.87 3.82
CA CYS A 84 0.59 -16.69 3.05
C CYS A 84 1.92 -16.10 3.53
N ILE A 85 2.48 -16.59 4.64
CA ILE A 85 3.77 -16.12 5.15
C ILE A 85 4.88 -16.55 4.19
N PRO A 86 5.75 -15.62 3.74
CA PRO A 86 6.88 -15.95 2.88
C PRO A 86 7.79 -17.02 3.51
N LYS A 87 8.27 -17.94 2.69
CA LYS A 87 9.14 -19.03 3.14
C LYS A 87 10.60 -18.60 3.05
N TYR A 88 11.10 -18.00 4.10
CA TYR A 88 12.52 -17.73 4.30
C TYR A 88 13.09 -18.71 5.32
N SER A 89 14.36 -19.10 5.16
CA SER A 89 15.13 -19.78 6.20
C SER A 89 15.51 -18.80 7.32
N ASP A 90 15.84 -19.29 8.49
CA ASP A 90 16.26 -18.41 9.59
C ASP A 90 17.57 -17.68 9.25
N ALA A 91 18.47 -18.32 8.48
CA ALA A 91 19.70 -17.68 8.00
C ALA A 91 19.44 -16.52 7.03
N GLU A 92 18.44 -16.65 6.14
CA GLU A 92 18.04 -15.54 5.25
C GLU A 92 17.43 -14.39 6.04
N LEU A 93 16.61 -14.68 7.04
CA LEU A 93 16.04 -13.63 7.90
C LEU A 93 17.12 -12.92 8.71
N GLU A 94 18.07 -13.65 9.27
CA GLU A 94 19.20 -13.09 10.02
C GLU A 94 20.04 -12.14 9.14
N GLN A 95 20.23 -12.47 7.85
CA GLN A 95 20.92 -11.60 6.89
C GLN A 95 20.24 -10.23 6.75
N TYR A 96 18.93 -10.16 6.90
CA TYR A 96 18.14 -8.91 6.86
C TYR A 96 17.91 -8.29 8.23
N GLY A 97 18.41 -8.89 9.32
CA GLY A 97 18.10 -8.45 10.69
C GLY A 97 16.64 -8.63 11.09
N LEU A 98 15.91 -9.54 10.41
CA LEU A 98 14.48 -9.77 10.58
C LEU A 98 14.21 -11.08 11.33
N THR A 99 13.03 -11.13 11.94
CA THR A 99 12.51 -12.31 12.63
C THR A 99 11.33 -12.93 11.87
N ARG A 100 10.92 -14.13 12.25
CA ARG A 100 9.68 -14.77 11.76
C ARG A 100 8.45 -13.90 12.01
N GLU A 101 8.43 -13.16 13.11
CA GLU A 101 7.34 -12.24 13.44
C GLU A 101 7.27 -11.09 12.42
N ASP A 102 8.41 -10.53 12.04
CA ASP A 102 8.48 -9.42 11.09
C ASP A 102 7.88 -9.75 9.73
N ILE A 103 8.12 -10.94 9.21
CA ILE A 103 7.59 -11.41 7.93
C ILE A 103 6.15 -11.94 8.02
N SER A 104 5.62 -12.10 9.23
CA SER A 104 4.24 -12.51 9.46
C SER A 104 3.24 -11.36 9.26
N TYR A 105 3.71 -10.16 8.98
CA TYR A 105 2.89 -8.98 8.76
C TYR A 105 3.23 -8.31 7.42
N GLY A 106 2.24 -7.65 6.89
CA GLY A 106 2.35 -6.84 5.68
C GLY A 106 1.77 -7.51 4.45
N ARG A 107 0.77 -6.88 3.87
CA ARG A 107 0.17 -7.28 2.59
C ARG A 107 -0.27 -6.09 1.76
N TYR A 108 -0.43 -6.32 0.49
CA TYR A 108 -1.10 -5.35 -0.37
C TYR A 108 -2.56 -5.11 0.05
N LEU A 109 -3.04 -3.89 -0.19
CA LEU A 109 -4.46 -3.55 -0.14
C LEU A 109 -5.22 -4.52 -1.04
N SER A 110 -6.26 -5.17 -0.52
CA SER A 110 -7.06 -6.12 -1.30
C SER A 110 -7.98 -5.40 -2.30
N VAL A 111 -8.38 -6.13 -3.34
CA VAL A 111 -9.36 -5.65 -4.34
C VAL A 111 -10.66 -5.16 -3.68
N LYS A 112 -11.15 -5.88 -2.65
CA LYS A 112 -12.38 -5.50 -1.94
C LYS A 112 -12.22 -4.20 -1.15
N GLU A 113 -11.08 -4.02 -0.49
CA GLU A 113 -10.76 -2.78 0.23
C GLU A 113 -10.60 -1.62 -0.73
N ALA A 114 -9.89 -1.82 -1.86
CA ALA A 114 -9.75 -0.80 -2.90
C ALA A 114 -11.11 -0.37 -3.48
N ALA A 115 -12.01 -1.32 -3.73
CA ALA A 115 -13.37 -1.04 -4.17
C ALA A 115 -14.18 -0.28 -3.11
N ALA A 116 -14.06 -0.66 -1.85
CA ALA A 116 -14.73 0.04 -0.75
C ALA A 116 -14.26 1.50 -0.64
N LEU A 117 -12.94 1.75 -0.78
CA LEU A 117 -12.37 3.10 -0.80
C LEU A 117 -12.88 3.96 -1.96
N GLN A 118 -13.31 3.35 -3.07
CA GLN A 118 -13.93 4.03 -4.21
C GLN A 118 -15.46 4.16 -4.10
N GLY A 119 -16.04 3.78 -2.96
CA GLY A 119 -17.50 3.75 -2.79
C GLY A 119 -18.18 2.62 -3.61
N MET A 120 -17.43 1.60 -4.00
CA MET A 120 -17.86 0.48 -4.85
C MET A 120 -17.79 -0.88 -4.13
N GLY A 121 -17.86 -0.91 -2.81
CA GLY A 121 -17.68 -2.13 -2.00
C GLY A 121 -18.66 -3.27 -2.31
N GLN A 122 -19.77 -2.98 -2.97
CA GLN A 122 -20.79 -3.98 -3.37
C GLN A 122 -20.55 -4.59 -4.76
N LEU A 123 -19.50 -4.15 -5.49
CA LEU A 123 -19.22 -4.68 -6.82
C LEU A 123 -18.82 -6.15 -6.77
N LYS A 124 -19.36 -6.91 -7.72
CA LYS A 124 -18.97 -8.29 -8.00
C LYS A 124 -18.07 -8.29 -9.23
N PHE A 125 -16.84 -8.77 -9.09
CA PHE A 125 -15.82 -8.70 -10.15
C PHE A 125 -15.85 -9.91 -11.12
N GLY A 126 -16.67 -10.92 -10.84
CA GLY A 126 -16.73 -12.13 -11.66
C GLY A 126 -15.36 -12.82 -11.77
N ASN A 127 -15.00 -13.21 -13.00
CA ASN A 127 -13.74 -13.92 -13.30
C ASN A 127 -12.60 -12.99 -13.75
N LEU A 128 -12.68 -11.70 -13.48
CA LEU A 128 -11.62 -10.77 -13.83
C LEU A 128 -10.35 -11.01 -13.01
N SER A 129 -9.18 -10.84 -13.64
CA SER A 129 -7.91 -10.91 -12.92
C SER A 129 -7.77 -9.74 -11.94
N LYS A 130 -7.03 -9.95 -10.85
CA LYS A 130 -6.75 -8.90 -9.85
C LYS A 130 -6.16 -7.65 -10.49
N THR A 131 -5.24 -7.80 -11.44
CA THR A 131 -4.60 -6.70 -12.16
C THR A 131 -5.64 -5.84 -12.87
N ARG A 132 -6.52 -6.44 -13.67
CA ARG A 132 -7.58 -5.71 -14.36
C ARG A 132 -8.55 -5.00 -13.43
N ILE A 133 -8.86 -5.62 -12.29
CA ILE A 133 -9.72 -4.98 -11.29
C ILE A 133 -9.02 -3.76 -10.68
N TYR A 134 -7.74 -3.87 -10.34
CA TYR A 134 -6.96 -2.73 -9.82
C TYR A 134 -6.86 -1.60 -10.84
N GLU A 135 -6.59 -1.91 -12.11
CA GLU A 135 -6.58 -0.92 -13.20
C GLU A 135 -7.92 -0.18 -13.31
N ALA A 136 -9.02 -0.93 -13.31
CA ALA A 136 -10.36 -0.35 -13.39
C ALA A 136 -10.67 0.54 -12.18
N LEU A 137 -10.36 0.09 -10.97
CA LEU A 137 -10.56 0.86 -9.73
C LEU A 137 -9.65 2.10 -9.67
N GLY A 138 -8.41 2.00 -10.16
CA GLY A 138 -7.47 3.12 -10.22
C GLY A 138 -7.89 4.21 -11.19
N ASN A 139 -8.58 3.85 -12.27
CA ASN A 139 -9.13 4.78 -13.26
C ASN A 139 -10.54 5.29 -12.90
N ALA A 140 -11.17 4.72 -11.88
CA ALA A 140 -12.52 5.09 -11.47
C ALA A 140 -12.52 6.39 -10.65
N ILE A 141 -13.61 7.12 -10.75
CA ILE A 141 -13.91 8.24 -9.86
C ILE A 141 -14.66 7.70 -8.64
N ASN A 142 -14.36 8.22 -7.46
CA ASN A 142 -15.03 7.83 -6.23
C ASN A 142 -16.54 8.11 -6.31
N VAL A 143 -17.34 7.06 -6.19
CA VAL A 143 -18.80 7.11 -6.39
C VAL A 143 -19.49 8.01 -5.37
N ASP A 144 -19.04 8.03 -4.12
CA ASP A 144 -19.67 8.82 -3.07
C ASP A 144 -19.42 10.32 -3.28
N ILE A 145 -18.24 10.70 -3.78
CA ILE A 145 -17.95 12.08 -4.17
C ILE A 145 -18.87 12.52 -5.32
N VAL A 146 -18.99 11.68 -6.36
CA VAL A 146 -19.88 11.98 -7.50
C VAL A 146 -21.33 12.14 -7.04
N LYS A 147 -21.82 11.26 -6.15
CA LYS A 147 -23.16 11.39 -5.56
C LYS A 147 -23.37 12.71 -4.81
N ILE A 148 -22.38 13.14 -4.03
CA ILE A 148 -22.45 14.41 -3.28
C ILE A 148 -22.54 15.59 -4.25
N ILE A 149 -21.69 15.62 -5.27
CA ILE A 149 -21.67 16.67 -6.29
C ILE A 149 -22.99 16.71 -7.05
N ALA A 150 -23.47 15.56 -7.54
CA ALA A 150 -24.72 15.46 -8.29
C ALA A 150 -25.92 15.93 -7.45
N LYS A 151 -26.03 15.50 -6.20
CA LYS A 151 -27.08 15.98 -5.29
C LYS A 151 -27.04 17.49 -5.13
N LYS A 152 -25.84 18.07 -4.96
CA LYS A 152 -25.69 19.51 -4.82
C LYS A 152 -26.10 20.27 -6.09
N MET A 153 -25.74 19.75 -7.26
CA MET A 153 -26.14 20.36 -8.54
C MET A 153 -27.67 20.34 -8.76
N LEU A 154 -28.31 19.22 -8.41
CA LEU A 154 -29.75 19.04 -8.57
C LEU A 154 -30.60 19.80 -7.51
N SER A 155 -29.98 20.23 -6.42
CA SER A 155 -30.65 20.99 -5.35
C SER A 155 -30.57 22.50 -5.54
N TYR A 156 -30.05 22.99 -6.66
CA TYR A 156 -30.00 24.41 -7.02
C TYR A 156 -31.17 24.83 -7.92
N GLU A 157 -32.20 23.96 -8.09
CA GLU A 157 -33.49 24.33 -8.65
C GLU A 157 -34.48 24.71 -7.50
#